data_9b33f3335947a7e40e866bd77a6fb22b
#
_entry.id   9b33f3335947a7e40e866bd77a6fb22b
#
_cell.length_a   1.000
_cell.length_b   1.000
_cell.length_c   1.000
_cell.angle_alpha   90.00
_cell.angle_beta   90.00
_cell.angle_gamma   90.00
#
_symmetry.space_group_name_H-M   'P 1'
#
loop_
_entity.id
_entity.type
_entity.pdbx_description
1 polymer ?
#
loop_
_entity_poly.entity_id
_entity_poly.type
_entity_poly.pdbx_seq_one_letter_code
_entity_poly.pdbx_strand_id
1 'polypeptide(L)'
;MRTKVLIPRILMLLYVSAVAFLCFHRFSSMPSVPTTLLGIPMDKIAHFCMFLPFPVIVAMCFDKVPAKQWQIIAASIAVLAAGCVFAALTEIIQSRLSYRTGDKIDFLADALAMTIGSVVTVVILTRKRNTNA
;
A
#
# COMPACT_ATOMS: atom_id res chain seq x y z
N MET A 1 15.87 -11.66 -18.53
CA MET A 1 15.63 -11.75 -17.07
C MET A 1 15.56 -10.37 -16.38
N ARG A 2 16.44 -9.42 -16.70
CA ARG A 2 16.45 -8.06 -16.07
C ARG A 2 15.20 -7.22 -16.33
N THR A 3 14.58 -7.31 -17.49
CA THR A 3 13.39 -6.50 -17.87
C THR A 3 12.12 -6.89 -17.11
N LYS A 4 11.96 -8.16 -16.69
CA LYS A 4 10.76 -8.64 -15.97
C LYS A 4 10.59 -8.03 -14.59
N VAL A 5 11.67 -7.61 -13.94
CA VAL A 5 11.66 -6.95 -12.63
C VAL A 5 11.84 -5.43 -12.72
N LEU A 6 12.35 -4.92 -13.83
CA LEU A 6 12.57 -3.48 -14.01
C LEU A 6 11.26 -2.72 -14.08
N ILE A 7 10.29 -3.21 -14.87
CA ILE A 7 8.97 -2.58 -15.00
C ILE A 7 8.25 -2.52 -13.65
N PRO A 8 8.09 -3.62 -12.87
CA PRO A 8 7.49 -3.54 -11.54
C PRO A 8 8.20 -2.58 -10.59
N ARG A 9 9.52 -2.47 -10.65
CA ARG A 9 10.29 -1.52 -9.81
C ARG A 9 10.03 -0.06 -10.18
N ILE A 10 9.93 0.23 -11.47
CA ILE A 10 9.53 1.57 -11.95
C ILE A 10 8.11 1.88 -11.51
N LEU A 11 7.18 0.92 -11.67
CA LEU A 11 5.79 1.06 -11.21
C LEU A 11 5.72 1.29 -9.70
N MET A 12 6.55 0.60 -8.91
CA MET A 12 6.64 0.82 -7.46
C MET A 12 7.10 2.25 -7.12
N LEU A 13 8.12 2.77 -7.81
CA LEU A 13 8.58 4.15 -7.60
C LEU A 13 7.48 5.15 -7.96
N LEU A 14 6.81 4.97 -9.09
CA LEU A 14 5.69 5.82 -9.52
C LEU A 14 4.53 5.73 -8.52
N TYR A 15 4.21 4.54 -8.04
CA TYR A 15 3.16 4.31 -7.06
C TYR A 15 3.46 5.02 -5.73
N VAL A 16 4.65 4.84 -5.15
CA VAL A 16 5.04 5.51 -3.90
C VAL A 16 5.03 7.03 -4.07
N SER A 17 5.52 7.52 -5.22
CA SER A 17 5.49 8.96 -5.54
C SER A 17 4.04 9.48 -5.65
N ALA A 18 3.14 8.73 -6.27
CA ALA A 18 1.74 9.09 -6.37
C ALA A 18 1.05 9.11 -5.01
N VAL A 19 1.29 8.09 -4.16
CA VAL A 19 0.76 8.06 -2.79
C VAL A 19 1.27 9.26 -1.99
N ALA A 20 2.57 9.54 -2.03
CA ALA A 20 3.16 10.70 -1.35
C ALA A 20 2.55 12.01 -1.85
N PHE A 21 2.38 12.15 -3.17
CA PHE A 21 1.75 13.33 -3.77
C PHE A 21 0.32 13.50 -3.27
N LEU A 22 -0.50 12.45 -3.30
CA LEU A 22 -1.89 12.49 -2.85
C LEU A 22 -2.01 12.78 -1.35
N CYS A 23 -1.10 12.22 -0.53
CA CYS A 23 -1.07 12.47 0.90
C CYS A 23 -0.70 13.92 1.25
N PHE A 24 0.23 14.55 0.49
CA PHE A 24 0.81 15.83 0.88
C PHE A 24 0.31 17.02 0.04
N HIS A 25 -0.32 16.77 -1.12
CA HIS A 25 -0.81 17.85 -1.96
C HIS A 25 -2.03 18.54 -1.35
N ARG A 26 -2.05 19.89 -1.43
CA ARG A 26 -3.20 20.69 -1.03
C ARG A 26 -4.19 20.80 -2.19
N PHE A 27 -5.30 20.09 -2.11
CA PHE A 27 -6.39 20.19 -3.08
C PHE A 27 -7.30 21.40 -2.75
N SER A 28 -6.85 22.62 -3.09
CA SER A 28 -7.59 23.86 -2.79
C SER A 28 -8.76 24.17 -3.73
N SER A 29 -8.90 23.41 -4.82
CA SER A 29 -9.89 23.69 -5.90
C SER A 29 -10.61 22.44 -6.40
N MET A 30 -10.76 21.40 -5.57
CA MET A 30 -11.63 20.30 -5.96
C MET A 30 -13.11 20.73 -5.92
N PRO A 31 -13.91 20.41 -6.98
CA PRO A 31 -15.34 20.52 -6.91
C PRO A 31 -15.83 19.70 -5.70
N SER A 32 -16.96 20.07 -5.13
CA SER A 32 -17.55 19.44 -3.94
C SER A 32 -17.70 17.92 -4.11
N VAL A 33 -16.64 17.19 -3.73
CA VAL A 33 -16.71 15.73 -3.62
C VAL A 33 -17.56 15.42 -2.39
N PRO A 34 -18.49 14.44 -2.46
CA PRO A 34 -19.22 14.02 -1.28
C PRO A 34 -18.24 13.74 -0.14
N THR A 35 -18.48 14.32 1.03
CA THR A 35 -17.59 14.15 2.20
C THR A 35 -17.65 12.74 2.77
N THR A 36 -18.73 12.00 2.45
CA THR A 36 -18.95 10.62 2.90
C THR A 36 -19.53 9.77 1.77
N LEU A 37 -19.15 8.50 1.72
CA LEU A 37 -19.74 7.46 0.88
C LEU A 37 -20.23 6.34 1.79
N LEU A 38 -21.53 6.02 1.75
CA LEU A 38 -22.15 5.00 2.62
C LEU A 38 -21.90 5.26 4.13
N GLY A 39 -21.80 6.52 4.53
CA GLY A 39 -21.51 6.91 5.92
C GLY A 39 -20.01 6.84 6.31
N ILE A 40 -19.13 6.45 5.39
CA ILE A 40 -17.69 6.42 5.61
C ILE A 40 -17.05 7.68 5.00
N PRO A 41 -16.21 8.41 5.74
CA PRO A 41 -15.49 9.57 5.19
C PRO A 41 -14.64 9.19 3.96
N MET A 42 -14.69 10.03 2.92
CA MET A 42 -14.00 9.76 1.64
C MET A 42 -12.48 9.69 1.76
N ASP A 43 -11.90 10.42 2.71
CA ASP A 43 -10.46 10.37 3.00
C ASP A 43 -10.02 8.96 3.43
N LYS A 44 -10.80 8.30 4.29
CA LYS A 44 -10.53 6.93 4.76
C LYS A 44 -10.63 5.89 3.64
N ILE A 45 -11.61 6.07 2.75
CA ILE A 45 -11.74 5.23 1.55
C ILE A 45 -10.52 5.44 0.63
N ALA A 46 -10.09 6.69 0.45
CA ALA A 46 -8.93 7.01 -0.36
C ALA A 46 -7.64 6.38 0.23
N HIS A 47 -7.41 6.52 1.54
CA HIS A 47 -6.30 5.87 2.25
C HIS A 47 -6.33 4.36 2.06
N PHE A 48 -7.45 3.72 2.33
CA PHE A 48 -7.63 2.28 2.12
C PHE A 48 -7.29 1.85 0.69
N CYS A 49 -7.83 2.54 -0.32
CA CYS A 49 -7.58 2.22 -1.73
C CYS A 49 -6.13 2.46 -2.14
N MET A 50 -5.49 3.50 -1.58
CA MET A 50 -4.08 3.80 -1.86
C MET A 50 -3.14 2.72 -1.31
N PHE A 51 -3.39 2.18 -0.11
CA PHE A 51 -2.47 1.24 0.53
C PHE A 51 -2.78 -0.24 0.22
N LEU A 52 -3.98 -0.56 -0.27
CA LEU A 52 -4.39 -1.93 -0.59
C LEU A 52 -3.45 -2.66 -1.59
N PRO A 53 -2.99 -2.04 -2.69
CA PRO A 53 -2.14 -2.70 -3.68
C PRO A 53 -0.67 -2.80 -3.26
N PHE A 54 -0.25 -2.10 -2.19
CA PHE A 54 1.16 -2.00 -1.78
C PHE A 54 1.86 -3.36 -1.65
N PRO A 55 1.34 -4.37 -0.89
CA PRO A 55 2.03 -5.65 -0.74
C PRO A 55 2.17 -6.43 -2.05
N VAL A 56 1.17 -6.34 -2.92
CA VAL A 56 1.19 -7.00 -4.24
C VAL A 56 2.25 -6.38 -5.14
N ILE A 57 2.31 -5.03 -5.21
CA ILE A 57 3.30 -4.30 -6.03
C ILE A 57 4.71 -4.60 -5.54
N VAL A 58 4.94 -4.61 -4.22
CA VAL A 58 6.23 -5.00 -3.64
C VAL A 58 6.61 -6.41 -4.04
N ALA A 59 5.69 -7.39 -3.94
CA ALA A 59 5.96 -8.77 -4.33
C ALA A 59 6.34 -8.91 -5.81
N MET A 60 5.77 -8.09 -6.70
CA MET A 60 6.12 -8.07 -8.13
C MET A 60 7.55 -7.55 -8.40
N CYS A 61 8.16 -6.83 -7.47
CA CYS A 61 9.52 -6.33 -7.60
C CYS A 61 10.60 -7.42 -7.43
N PHE A 62 10.21 -8.63 -7.02
CA PHE A 62 11.10 -9.77 -6.86
C PHE A 62 10.94 -10.77 -7.99
N ASP A 63 12.06 -11.24 -8.54
CA ASP A 63 12.07 -12.17 -9.69
C ASP A 63 11.66 -13.59 -9.30
N LYS A 64 11.98 -14.00 -8.07
CA LYS A 64 11.79 -15.38 -7.61
C LYS A 64 10.76 -15.46 -6.48
N VAL A 65 9.87 -16.45 -6.60
CA VAL A 65 8.99 -16.84 -5.49
C VAL A 65 9.81 -17.69 -4.51
N PRO A 66 9.72 -17.44 -3.19
CA PRO A 66 10.39 -18.26 -2.20
C PRO A 66 9.97 -19.73 -2.29
N ALA A 67 10.95 -20.65 -2.11
CA ALA A 67 10.71 -22.09 -2.25
C ALA A 67 9.89 -22.67 -1.10
N LYS A 68 9.99 -22.08 0.10
CA LYS A 68 9.31 -22.59 1.31
C LYS A 68 8.15 -21.67 1.71
N GLN A 69 7.05 -22.25 2.17
CA GLN A 69 5.85 -21.51 2.59
C GLN A 69 6.15 -20.50 3.70
N TRP A 70 6.92 -20.86 4.70
CA TRP A 70 7.27 -19.96 5.79
C TRP A 70 8.04 -18.71 5.31
N GLN A 71 8.84 -18.83 4.24
CA GLN A 71 9.55 -17.69 3.66
C GLN A 71 8.59 -16.70 2.98
N ILE A 72 7.54 -17.20 2.33
CA ILE A 72 6.48 -16.36 1.75
C ILE A 72 5.77 -15.58 2.87
N ILE A 73 5.41 -16.27 3.96
CA ILE A 73 4.75 -15.65 5.10
C ILE A 73 5.67 -14.62 5.77
N ALA A 74 6.92 -14.98 6.04
CA ALA A 74 7.89 -14.07 6.67
C ALA A 74 8.14 -12.82 5.81
N ALA A 75 8.30 -12.98 4.49
CA ALA A 75 8.45 -11.86 3.56
C ALA A 75 7.20 -10.97 3.56
N SER A 76 5.99 -11.56 3.57
CA SER A 76 4.74 -10.79 3.61
C SER A 76 4.58 -10.02 4.91
N ILE A 77 4.97 -10.59 6.06
CA ILE A 77 5.00 -9.89 7.36
C ILE A 77 5.99 -8.73 7.33
N ALA A 78 7.18 -8.93 6.77
CA ALA A 78 8.18 -7.86 6.63
C ALA A 78 7.67 -6.72 5.76
N VAL A 79 7.00 -7.03 4.64
CA VAL A 79 6.38 -6.03 3.76
C VAL A 79 5.25 -5.29 4.46
N LEU A 80 4.39 -6.00 5.20
CA LEU A 80 3.34 -5.39 6.02
C LEU A 80 3.92 -4.42 7.05
N ALA A 81 4.95 -4.84 7.78
CA ALA A 81 5.62 -3.99 8.76
C ALA A 81 6.23 -2.73 8.12
N ALA A 82 6.94 -2.88 6.99
CA ALA A 82 7.50 -1.75 6.24
C ALA A 82 6.40 -0.80 5.74
N GLY A 83 5.27 -1.35 5.26
CA GLY A 83 4.11 -0.57 4.84
C GLY A 83 3.48 0.20 6.01
N CYS A 84 3.34 -0.42 7.19
CA CYS A 84 2.85 0.26 8.39
C CYS A 84 3.78 1.40 8.83
N VAL A 85 5.10 1.22 8.73
CA VAL A 85 6.06 2.31 8.98
C VAL A 85 5.86 3.44 7.96
N PHE A 86 5.69 3.11 6.68
CA PHE A 86 5.45 4.10 5.64
C PHE A 86 4.13 4.86 5.89
N ALA A 87 3.03 4.16 6.22
CA ALA A 87 1.76 4.78 6.57
C ALA A 87 1.88 5.69 7.81
N ALA A 88 2.55 5.24 8.86
CA ALA A 88 2.78 6.06 10.04
C ALA A 88 3.58 7.33 9.73
N LEU A 89 4.59 7.23 8.86
CA LEU A 89 5.36 8.39 8.41
C LEU A 89 4.50 9.38 7.63
N THR A 90 3.61 8.91 6.75
CA THR A 90 2.67 9.80 6.04
C THR A 90 1.78 10.55 7.02
N GLU A 91 1.23 9.89 8.03
CA GLU A 91 0.39 10.50 9.07
C GLU A 91 1.16 11.53 9.92
N ILE A 92 2.39 11.20 10.33
CA ILE A 92 3.25 12.13 11.09
C ILE A 92 3.54 13.37 10.26
N ILE A 93 3.86 13.22 8.98
CA ILE A 93 4.12 14.36 8.09
C ILE A 93 2.83 15.18 7.89
N GLN A 94 1.68 14.53 7.63
CA GLN A 94 0.39 15.21 7.48
C GLN A 94 0.02 16.03 8.74
N SER A 95 0.28 15.50 9.93
CA SER A 95 0.03 16.21 11.19
C SER A 95 0.87 17.49 11.37
N ARG A 96 1.97 17.63 10.62
CA ARG A 96 2.84 18.83 10.62
C ARG A 96 2.43 19.85 9.57
N LEU A 97 1.53 19.53 8.64
CA LEU A 97 1.05 20.42 7.60
C LEU A 97 -0.12 21.24 8.14
N SER A 98 -0.06 22.59 7.98
CA SER A 98 -1.08 23.51 8.50
C SER A 98 -2.47 23.34 7.89
N TYR A 99 -2.57 22.65 6.77
CA TYR A 99 -3.81 22.40 6.00
C TYR A 99 -4.30 20.95 6.06
N ARG A 100 -3.65 20.09 6.86
CA ARG A 100 -4.02 18.69 7.08
C ARG A 100 -4.05 18.40 8.58
N THR A 101 -4.95 17.52 8.97
CA THR A 101 -4.99 16.95 10.32
C THR A 101 -4.62 15.48 10.20
N GLY A 102 -3.51 15.06 10.83
CA GLY A 102 -3.21 13.63 10.95
C GLY A 102 -4.32 12.93 11.71
N ASP A 103 -4.83 11.83 11.19
CA ASP A 103 -5.90 11.05 11.81
C ASP A 103 -5.46 9.60 12.03
N LYS A 104 -5.50 9.17 13.28
CA LYS A 104 -5.17 7.77 13.66
C LYS A 104 -6.08 6.75 12.95
N ILE A 105 -7.27 7.15 12.55
CA ILE A 105 -8.22 6.28 11.86
C ILE A 105 -7.78 6.08 10.40
N ASP A 106 -7.10 7.06 9.78
CA ASP A 106 -6.51 6.92 8.45
C ASP A 106 -5.39 5.89 8.47
N PHE A 107 -4.51 5.94 9.49
CA PHE A 107 -3.51 4.89 9.72
C PHE A 107 -4.13 3.48 9.89
N LEU A 108 -5.26 3.38 10.61
CA LEU A 108 -5.96 2.09 10.76
C LEU A 108 -6.54 1.59 9.43
N ALA A 109 -7.07 2.49 8.59
CA ALA A 109 -7.55 2.15 7.26
C ALA A 109 -6.41 1.64 6.37
N ASP A 110 -5.24 2.29 6.41
CA ASP A 110 -4.03 1.88 5.70
C ASP A 110 -3.54 0.49 6.16
N ALA A 111 -3.46 0.28 7.48
CA ALA A 111 -3.01 -0.98 8.07
C ALA A 111 -3.97 -2.13 7.72
N LEU A 112 -5.29 -1.89 7.75
CA LEU A 112 -6.30 -2.87 7.34
C LEU A 112 -6.16 -3.22 5.86
N ALA A 113 -6.03 -2.21 5.00
CA ALA A 113 -5.84 -2.38 3.56
C ALA A 113 -4.60 -3.22 3.25
N MET A 114 -3.47 -2.89 3.87
CA MET A 114 -2.22 -3.64 3.70
C MET A 114 -2.29 -5.06 4.26
N THR A 115 -3.03 -5.28 5.35
CA THR A 115 -3.25 -6.63 5.87
C THR A 115 -4.02 -7.48 4.86
N ILE A 116 -5.09 -6.96 4.28
CA ILE A 116 -5.85 -7.64 3.23
C ILE A 116 -4.96 -7.89 2.00
N GLY A 117 -4.23 -6.86 1.55
CA GLY A 117 -3.29 -6.97 0.43
C GLY A 117 -2.19 -8.00 0.68
N SER A 118 -1.68 -8.12 1.92
CA SER A 118 -0.69 -9.13 2.30
C SER A 118 -1.26 -10.55 2.24
N VAL A 119 -2.49 -10.76 2.72
CA VAL A 119 -3.18 -12.06 2.60
C VAL A 119 -3.34 -12.46 1.13
N VAL A 120 -3.81 -11.54 0.30
CA VAL A 120 -3.92 -11.76 -1.15
C VAL A 120 -2.56 -12.12 -1.76
N THR A 121 -1.51 -11.39 -1.38
CA THR A 121 -0.13 -11.66 -1.83
C THR A 121 0.33 -13.06 -1.46
N VAL A 122 0.12 -13.49 -0.22
CA VAL A 122 0.45 -14.85 0.24
C VAL A 122 -0.27 -15.90 -0.60
N VAL A 123 -1.57 -15.72 -0.86
CA VAL A 123 -2.35 -16.65 -1.69
C VAL A 123 -1.79 -16.73 -3.11
N ILE A 124 -1.52 -15.59 -3.75
CA ILE A 124 -0.97 -15.52 -5.11
C ILE A 124 0.39 -16.22 -5.18
N LEU A 125 1.31 -15.89 -4.26
CA LEU A 125 2.66 -16.47 -4.26
C LEU A 125 2.65 -17.96 -3.96
N THR A 126 1.78 -18.43 -3.06
CA THR A 126 1.63 -19.86 -2.75
C THR A 126 1.12 -20.63 -3.96
N ARG A 127 0.11 -20.10 -4.67
CA ARG A 127 -0.40 -20.71 -5.91
C ARG A 127 0.70 -20.78 -6.97
N LYS A 128 1.41 -19.66 -7.20
CA LYS A 128 2.49 -19.58 -8.18
C LYS A 128 3.64 -20.55 -7.85
N ARG A 129 3.99 -20.72 -6.57
CA ARG A 129 4.98 -21.70 -6.14
C ARG A 129 4.54 -23.12 -6.48
N ASN A 130 3.28 -23.47 -6.17
CA ASN A 130 2.77 -24.83 -6.39
C ASN A 130 2.65 -25.17 -7.89
N THR A 131 2.45 -24.19 -8.75
CA THR A 131 2.40 -24.39 -10.21
C THR A 131 3.81 -24.55 -10.81
N ASN A 132 4.86 -24.06 -10.15
CA ASN A 132 6.25 -24.13 -10.61
C ASN A 132 7.05 -25.29 -9.95
N ALA A 133 6.44 -26.05 -9.04
CA ALA A 133 7.03 -27.21 -8.38
C ALA A 133 6.69 -28.51 -9.10
#